data_82667c9d0819c0e6114f62580d592ecf
#
_entry.id   82667c9d0819c0e6114f62580d592ecf
#
_cell.length_a   1.000
_cell.length_b   1.000
_cell.length_c   1.000
_cell.angle_alpha   90.00
_cell.angle_beta   90.00
_cell.angle_gamma   90.00
#
_symmetry.space_group_name_H-M   'P 1'
#
loop_
_entity.id
_entity.type
_entity.pdbx_description
1 polymer ?
#
loop_
_entity_poly.entity_id
_entity_poly.type
_entity_poly.pdbx_seq_one_letter_code
_entity_poly.pdbx_strand_id
1 'polypeptide(L)'
;MKFTLSKQVKKALNAGQPVLALESTIISSGMPFPQNIEFQQKAEKICFDLGVAPATIAIIKGKIHVGLEKEELSFIATNKLVKKISKREIGVCVEKNMSGATTVSSTSHIAFQTGIKVFSTGGVGGVHRGYDESLDMSQDLFSLSHTPIIVVCSGVKSFLDVEKTIEALETYGVTTVGYKTDFFPLFYSSSSKHELQYNFKNTERLASLYKNNIKKIGRAHVRTPVTA
;
A
#
# COMPACT_ATOMS: atom_id res chain seq x y z
N MET A 1 6.16 14.90 -11.85
CA MET A 1 6.74 13.55 -12.09
C MET A 1 6.15 12.96 -13.36
N LYS A 2 6.95 12.20 -14.11
CA LYS A 2 6.48 11.49 -15.32
C LYS A 2 6.25 10.01 -14.96
N PHE A 3 5.06 9.49 -15.27
CA PHE A 3 4.68 8.11 -14.98
C PHE A 3 4.59 7.30 -16.27
N THR A 4 5.09 6.07 -16.24
CA THR A 4 4.92 5.07 -17.30
C THR A 4 3.78 4.15 -16.86
N LEU A 5 2.62 4.28 -17.48
CA LEU A 5 1.48 3.41 -17.20
C LEU A 5 1.54 2.20 -18.13
N SER A 6 1.29 0.98 -17.61
CA SER A 6 1.08 -0.17 -18.48
C SER A 6 -0.12 0.05 -19.40
N LYS A 7 -0.15 -0.65 -20.52
CA LYS A 7 -1.26 -0.53 -21.48
C LYS A 7 -2.62 -0.76 -20.83
N GLN A 8 -2.67 -1.74 -19.93
CA GLN A 8 -3.89 -2.12 -19.22
C GLN A 8 -4.33 -1.07 -18.20
N VAL A 9 -3.41 -0.58 -17.35
CA VAL A 9 -3.72 0.47 -16.37
C VAL A 9 -4.17 1.74 -17.08
N LYS A 10 -3.48 2.14 -18.16
CA LYS A 10 -3.87 3.29 -18.97
C LYS A 10 -5.27 3.14 -19.57
N LYS A 11 -5.60 1.97 -20.14
CA LYS A 11 -6.93 1.68 -20.67
C LYS A 11 -7.99 1.76 -19.57
N ALA A 12 -7.74 1.14 -18.42
CA ALA A 12 -8.69 1.11 -17.31
C ALA A 12 -8.96 2.51 -16.75
N LEU A 13 -7.93 3.31 -16.50
CA LEU A 13 -8.08 4.69 -16.01
C LEU A 13 -8.86 5.56 -16.99
N ASN A 14 -8.55 5.48 -18.30
CA ASN A 14 -9.24 6.25 -19.33
C ASN A 14 -10.71 5.86 -19.48
N ALA A 15 -11.04 4.60 -19.23
CA ALA A 15 -12.40 4.07 -19.29
C ALA A 15 -13.18 4.21 -17.96
N GLY A 16 -12.57 4.80 -16.92
CA GLY A 16 -13.18 4.88 -15.59
C GLY A 16 -13.38 3.52 -14.90
N GLN A 17 -12.66 2.49 -15.37
CA GLN A 17 -12.71 1.15 -14.76
C GLN A 17 -11.90 1.11 -13.46
N PRO A 18 -12.22 0.20 -12.53
CA PRO A 18 -11.52 0.09 -11.28
C PRO A 18 -10.06 -0.33 -11.47
N VAL A 19 -9.16 0.35 -10.75
CA VAL A 19 -7.73 0.05 -10.70
C VAL A 19 -7.32 -0.09 -9.25
N LEU A 20 -6.56 -1.15 -8.92
CA LEU A 20 -6.02 -1.43 -7.61
C LEU A 20 -4.49 -1.29 -7.63
N ALA A 21 -3.95 -0.40 -6.80
CA ALA A 21 -2.51 -0.32 -6.62
C ALA A 21 -1.99 -1.49 -5.76
N LEU A 22 -0.81 -1.98 -6.10
CA LEU A 22 -0.07 -3.01 -5.36
C LEU A 22 1.37 -2.54 -5.16
N GLU A 23 1.95 -2.80 -3.96
CA GLU A 23 3.36 -2.51 -3.70
C GLU A 23 4.29 -3.55 -4.34
N SER A 24 5.57 -3.21 -4.43
CA SER A 24 6.58 -4.13 -4.97
C SER A 24 7.65 -4.55 -3.96
N THR A 25 7.67 -4.01 -2.76
CA THR A 25 8.63 -4.42 -1.72
C THR A 25 8.50 -5.89 -1.35
N ILE A 26 7.26 -6.41 -1.31
CA ILE A 26 7.03 -7.83 -1.05
C ILE A 26 7.68 -8.72 -2.11
N ILE A 27 7.73 -8.26 -3.36
CA ILE A 27 8.31 -8.99 -4.49
C ILE A 27 9.84 -8.96 -4.41
N SER A 28 10.43 -7.81 -4.10
CA SER A 28 11.89 -7.65 -4.12
C SER A 28 12.61 -8.23 -2.91
N SER A 29 11.97 -8.21 -1.74
CA SER A 29 12.62 -8.54 -0.47
C SER A 29 11.70 -9.13 0.61
N GLY A 30 10.40 -9.24 0.36
CA GLY A 30 9.46 -9.79 1.32
C GLY A 30 9.33 -11.30 1.27
N MET A 31 9.62 -11.90 0.12
CA MET A 31 9.52 -13.36 -0.11
C MET A 31 10.70 -13.85 -0.98
N PRO A 32 11.16 -15.11 -0.80
CA PRO A 32 12.19 -15.67 -1.67
C PRO A 32 11.65 -15.96 -3.08
N PHE A 33 12.57 -16.00 -4.06
CA PHE A 33 12.27 -16.49 -5.41
C PHE A 33 12.17 -18.04 -5.40
N PRO A 34 11.20 -18.67 -6.10
CA PRO A 34 10.22 -18.07 -7.03
C PRO A 34 8.89 -17.64 -6.37
N GLN A 35 8.68 -17.91 -5.08
CA GLN A 35 7.43 -17.65 -4.37
C GLN A 35 6.96 -16.19 -4.46
N ASN A 36 7.89 -15.24 -4.52
CA ASN A 36 7.59 -13.81 -4.69
C ASN A 36 6.86 -13.50 -6.01
N ILE A 37 7.28 -14.11 -7.12
CA ILE A 37 6.60 -13.96 -8.42
C ILE A 37 5.25 -14.68 -8.42
N GLU A 38 5.19 -15.90 -7.93
CA GLU A 38 3.96 -16.70 -7.85
C GLU A 38 2.89 -15.97 -7.03
N PHE A 39 3.28 -15.39 -5.89
CA PHE A 39 2.41 -14.58 -5.05
C PHE A 39 1.84 -13.39 -5.82
N GLN A 40 2.70 -12.63 -6.51
CA GLN A 40 2.27 -11.45 -7.25
C GLN A 40 1.35 -11.80 -8.41
N GLN A 41 1.68 -12.85 -9.18
CA GLN A 41 0.84 -13.34 -10.27
C GLN A 41 -0.54 -13.78 -9.76
N LYS A 42 -0.58 -14.44 -8.60
CA LYS A 42 -1.84 -14.83 -7.97
C LYS A 42 -2.66 -13.62 -7.54
N ALA A 43 -2.02 -12.61 -6.93
CA ALA A 43 -2.68 -11.38 -6.53
C ALA A 43 -3.25 -10.61 -7.74
N GLU A 44 -2.48 -10.48 -8.82
CA GLU A 44 -2.94 -9.86 -10.05
C GLU A 44 -4.07 -10.64 -10.72
N LYS A 45 -3.97 -11.99 -10.73
CA LYS A 45 -5.05 -12.84 -11.24
C LYS A 45 -6.36 -12.63 -10.50
N ILE A 46 -6.33 -12.54 -9.16
CA ILE A 46 -7.53 -12.24 -8.36
C ILE A 46 -8.15 -10.91 -8.78
N CYS A 47 -7.34 -9.88 -9.03
CA CYS A 47 -7.83 -8.59 -9.53
C CYS A 47 -8.53 -8.75 -10.88
N PHE A 48 -7.91 -9.47 -11.81
CA PHE A 48 -8.49 -9.72 -13.14
C PHE A 48 -9.82 -10.47 -13.07
N ASP A 49 -9.87 -11.53 -12.25
CA ASP A 49 -11.06 -12.35 -12.07
C ASP A 49 -12.25 -11.54 -11.50
N LEU A 50 -11.93 -10.43 -10.79
CA LEU A 50 -12.91 -9.48 -10.25
C LEU A 50 -13.18 -8.26 -11.17
N GLY A 51 -12.62 -8.22 -12.37
CA GLY A 51 -12.77 -7.10 -13.30
C GLY A 51 -12.01 -5.82 -12.89
N VAL A 52 -10.98 -5.94 -12.05
CA VAL A 52 -10.15 -4.85 -11.56
C VAL A 52 -8.78 -4.91 -12.25
N ALA A 53 -8.28 -3.78 -12.76
CA ALA A 53 -6.93 -3.72 -13.31
C ALA A 53 -5.90 -3.62 -12.17
N PRO A 54 -4.98 -4.59 -12.02
CA PRO A 54 -3.88 -4.47 -11.05
C PRO A 54 -2.83 -3.48 -11.55
N ALA A 55 -2.31 -2.69 -10.62
CA ALA A 55 -1.28 -1.70 -10.87
C ALA A 55 -0.13 -1.88 -9.87
N THR A 56 0.73 -2.88 -10.09
CA THR A 56 1.96 -3.04 -9.32
C THR A 56 2.90 -1.88 -9.62
N ILE A 57 3.38 -1.19 -8.58
CA ILE A 57 4.16 0.04 -8.71
C ILE A 57 5.63 -0.21 -8.36
N ALA A 58 6.55 0.25 -9.22
CA ALA A 58 7.98 0.21 -8.97
C ALA A 58 8.69 1.35 -9.71
N ILE A 59 9.97 1.59 -9.38
CA ILE A 59 10.86 2.47 -10.13
C ILE A 59 11.90 1.60 -10.81
N ILE A 60 12.04 1.71 -12.13
CA ILE A 60 13.00 0.92 -12.92
C ILE A 60 13.88 1.88 -13.70
N LYS A 61 15.19 1.87 -13.42
CA LYS A 61 16.17 2.76 -14.08
C LYS A 61 15.69 4.21 -14.12
N GLY A 62 15.29 4.74 -12.95
CA GLY A 62 14.82 6.11 -12.77
C GLY A 62 13.41 6.41 -13.33
N LYS A 63 12.71 5.46 -13.92
CA LYS A 63 11.35 5.63 -14.43
C LYS A 63 10.33 5.02 -13.49
N ILE A 64 9.28 5.79 -13.17
CA ILE A 64 8.19 5.32 -12.31
C ILE A 64 7.19 4.54 -13.17
N HIS A 65 7.03 3.25 -12.89
CA HIS A 65 6.11 2.36 -13.55
C HIS A 65 4.87 2.12 -12.68
N VAL A 66 3.69 2.17 -13.29
CA VAL A 66 2.39 1.91 -12.66
C VAL A 66 1.67 0.83 -13.47
N GLY A 67 1.64 -0.35 -12.93
CA GLY A 67 1.43 -1.60 -13.64
C GLY A 67 2.75 -2.08 -14.27
N LEU A 68 3.21 -3.26 -13.83
CA LEU A 68 4.43 -3.88 -14.37
C LEU A 68 4.07 -4.89 -15.44
N GLU A 69 4.84 -4.88 -16.53
CA GLU A 69 4.82 -5.96 -17.50
C GLU A 69 5.64 -7.16 -16.95
N LYS A 70 5.49 -8.34 -17.55
CA LYS A 70 6.06 -9.59 -17.04
C LYS A 70 7.59 -9.53 -16.85
N GLU A 71 8.29 -8.92 -17.79
CA GLU A 71 9.74 -8.74 -17.75
C GLU A 71 10.17 -7.78 -16.64
N GLU A 72 9.40 -6.71 -16.41
CA GLU A 72 9.62 -5.72 -15.36
C GLU A 72 9.39 -6.35 -13.98
N LEU A 73 8.33 -7.15 -13.84
CA LEU A 73 8.05 -7.91 -12.63
C LEU A 73 9.18 -8.88 -12.31
N SER A 74 9.66 -9.64 -13.29
CA SER A 74 10.80 -10.55 -13.15
C SER A 74 12.07 -9.81 -12.74
N PHE A 75 12.32 -8.64 -13.33
CA PHE A 75 13.46 -7.80 -12.97
C PHE A 75 13.40 -7.34 -11.49
N ILE A 76 12.26 -6.87 -11.02
CA ILE A 76 12.10 -6.46 -9.62
C ILE A 76 12.26 -7.65 -8.66
N ALA A 77 11.80 -8.82 -9.06
CA ALA A 77 11.81 -10.02 -8.22
C ALA A 77 13.19 -10.66 -8.06
N THR A 78 14.07 -10.52 -9.05
CA THR A 78 15.34 -11.26 -9.11
C THR A 78 16.58 -10.40 -8.95
N ASN A 79 16.48 -9.09 -9.21
CA ASN A 79 17.63 -8.20 -9.20
C ASN A 79 17.96 -7.69 -7.79
N LYS A 80 19.08 -8.16 -7.23
CA LYS A 80 19.56 -7.79 -5.89
C LYS A 80 19.94 -6.30 -5.72
N LEU A 81 20.07 -5.55 -6.81
CA LEU A 81 20.37 -4.11 -6.78
C LEU A 81 19.13 -3.24 -6.62
N VAL A 82 17.93 -3.84 -6.70
CA VAL A 82 16.67 -3.13 -6.43
C VAL A 82 16.63 -2.71 -4.96
N LYS A 83 16.47 -1.41 -4.72
CA LYS A 83 16.43 -0.84 -3.38
C LYS A 83 14.99 -0.73 -2.88
N LYS A 84 14.80 -0.82 -1.56
CA LYS A 84 13.53 -0.46 -0.93
C LYS A 84 13.40 1.06 -0.95
N ILE A 85 12.34 1.59 -1.58
CA ILE A 85 12.12 3.03 -1.78
C ILE A 85 10.85 3.45 -1.05
N SER A 86 11.00 4.35 -0.09
CA SER A 86 9.88 5.07 0.51
C SER A 86 9.63 6.40 -0.22
N LYS A 87 8.59 7.12 0.16
CA LYS A 87 8.19 8.37 -0.52
C LYS A 87 9.34 9.39 -0.60
N ARG A 88 10.15 9.52 0.46
CA ARG A 88 11.27 10.49 0.51
C ARG A 88 12.39 10.17 -0.48
N GLU A 89 12.55 8.89 -0.85
CA GLU A 89 13.60 8.47 -1.78
C GLU A 89 13.19 8.48 -3.25
N ILE A 90 11.91 8.71 -3.59
CA ILE A 90 11.43 8.67 -4.98
C ILE A 90 12.27 9.59 -5.88
N GLY A 91 12.43 10.87 -5.49
CA GLY A 91 13.20 11.84 -6.26
C GLY A 91 14.66 11.44 -6.46
N VAL A 92 15.30 10.94 -5.41
CA VAL A 92 16.69 10.45 -5.47
C VAL A 92 16.82 9.25 -6.39
N CYS A 93 15.86 8.30 -6.29
CA CYS A 93 15.85 7.10 -7.12
C CYS A 93 15.71 7.44 -8.61
N VAL A 94 14.84 8.39 -8.94
CA VAL A 94 14.63 8.89 -10.30
C VAL A 94 15.88 9.60 -10.83
N GLU A 95 16.41 10.56 -10.09
CA GLU A 95 17.55 11.38 -10.51
C GLU A 95 18.83 10.56 -10.70
N LYS A 96 19.06 9.58 -9.83
CA LYS A 96 20.21 8.67 -9.93
C LYS A 96 20.00 7.49 -10.87
N ASN A 97 18.90 7.43 -11.65
CA ASN A 97 18.56 6.31 -12.51
C ASN A 97 18.58 4.95 -11.81
N MET A 98 18.21 4.91 -10.53
CA MET A 98 18.18 3.69 -9.73
C MET A 98 16.93 2.87 -10.01
N SER A 99 16.94 1.61 -9.57
CA SER A 99 15.75 0.76 -9.53
C SER A 99 15.34 0.53 -8.09
N GLY A 100 14.04 0.63 -7.83
CA GLY A 100 13.48 0.55 -6.49
C GLY A 100 12.10 -0.08 -6.44
N ALA A 101 11.93 -0.94 -5.44
CA ALA A 101 10.66 -1.48 -5.05
C ALA A 101 9.96 -0.52 -4.07
N THR A 102 8.70 -0.21 -4.35
CA THR A 102 7.95 0.77 -3.58
C THR A 102 7.36 0.16 -2.31
N THR A 103 7.48 0.90 -1.19
CA THR A 103 6.82 0.61 0.09
C THR A 103 5.40 1.14 0.10
N VAL A 104 4.66 0.95 1.20
CA VAL A 104 3.33 1.54 1.37
C VAL A 104 3.36 3.06 1.15
N SER A 105 4.35 3.77 1.69
CA SER A 105 4.44 5.23 1.56
C SER A 105 4.61 5.70 0.12
N SER A 106 5.52 5.10 -0.63
CA SER A 106 5.77 5.46 -2.04
C SER A 106 4.67 4.97 -2.96
N THR A 107 4.16 3.76 -2.74
CA THR A 107 3.02 3.20 -3.50
C THR A 107 1.79 4.09 -3.36
N SER A 108 1.40 4.44 -2.14
CA SER A 108 0.27 5.33 -1.88
C SER A 108 0.41 6.68 -2.59
N HIS A 109 1.60 7.29 -2.50
CA HIS A 109 1.87 8.58 -3.14
C HIS A 109 1.76 8.50 -4.66
N ILE A 110 2.41 7.52 -5.29
CA ILE A 110 2.39 7.36 -6.76
C ILE A 110 0.98 6.99 -7.25
N ALA A 111 0.30 6.07 -6.57
CA ALA A 111 -1.07 5.70 -6.89
C ALA A 111 -2.01 6.91 -6.87
N PHE A 112 -1.96 7.72 -5.81
CA PHE A 112 -2.76 8.94 -5.72
C PHE A 112 -2.45 9.92 -6.86
N GLN A 113 -1.18 10.15 -7.18
CA GLN A 113 -0.75 11.06 -8.26
C GLN A 113 -1.21 10.58 -9.65
N THR A 114 -1.49 9.29 -9.82
CA THR A 114 -2.01 8.70 -11.06
C THR A 114 -3.52 8.51 -11.06
N GLY A 115 -4.23 8.99 -10.03
CA GLY A 115 -5.68 8.92 -9.94
C GLY A 115 -6.23 7.60 -9.39
N ILE A 116 -5.37 6.68 -8.95
CA ILE A 116 -5.78 5.43 -8.31
C ILE A 116 -6.22 5.74 -6.87
N LYS A 117 -7.39 5.22 -6.48
CA LYS A 117 -8.02 5.55 -5.20
C LYS A 117 -7.91 4.47 -4.14
N VAL A 118 -7.53 3.27 -4.53
CA VAL A 118 -7.45 2.10 -3.64
C VAL A 118 -6.11 1.39 -3.83
N PHE A 119 -5.48 1.07 -2.72
CA PHE A 119 -4.23 0.33 -2.65
C PHE A 119 -4.39 -0.85 -1.69
N SER A 120 -3.95 -2.04 -2.07
CA SER A 120 -3.94 -3.23 -1.22
C SER A 120 -2.51 -3.66 -0.91
N THR A 121 -2.24 -3.97 0.35
CA THR A 121 -0.96 -4.47 0.85
C THR A 121 -1.17 -5.52 1.94
N GLY A 122 -0.21 -6.41 2.15
CA GLY A 122 -0.27 -7.37 3.24
C GLY A 122 -0.21 -6.70 4.61
N GLY A 123 0.63 -5.68 4.79
CA GLY A 123 0.73 -4.97 6.06
C GLY A 123 1.52 -3.69 5.95
N VAL A 124 1.16 -2.74 6.80
CA VAL A 124 1.78 -1.41 6.86
C VAL A 124 2.94 -1.38 7.84
N GLY A 125 3.85 -0.45 7.62
CA GLY A 125 4.83 -0.06 8.60
C GLY A 125 4.20 0.71 9.76
N GLY A 126 4.88 0.73 10.88
CA GLY A 126 4.42 1.38 12.11
C GLY A 126 5.58 1.82 12.97
N VAL A 127 5.36 1.92 14.27
CA VAL A 127 6.36 2.22 15.29
C VAL A 127 7.18 0.96 15.58
N HIS A 128 8.49 1.06 15.58
CA HIS A 128 9.37 -0.05 15.91
C HIS A 128 9.44 -0.28 17.42
N ARG A 129 9.66 -1.54 17.83
CA ARG A 129 9.97 -1.85 19.23
C ARG A 129 11.27 -1.13 19.63
N GLY A 130 11.32 -0.62 20.84
CA GLY A 130 12.44 0.23 21.28
C GLY A 130 12.38 1.67 20.73
N TYR A 131 11.21 2.13 20.31
CA TYR A 131 10.98 3.48 19.81
C TYR A 131 11.45 4.56 20.79
N ASP A 132 11.27 4.35 22.08
CA ASP A 132 11.61 5.31 23.13
C ASP A 132 13.12 5.67 23.14
N GLU A 133 13.97 4.76 22.63
CA GLU A 133 15.42 4.97 22.49
C GLU A 133 15.83 5.39 21.08
N SER A 134 15.22 4.77 20.06
CA SER A 134 15.65 4.91 18.65
C SER A 134 14.88 5.96 17.85
N LEU A 135 13.68 6.33 18.29
CA LEU A 135 12.70 7.14 17.54
C LEU A 135 12.37 6.54 16.16
N ASP A 136 12.60 5.23 15.98
CA ASP A 136 12.40 4.55 14.70
C ASP A 136 10.93 4.28 14.45
N MET A 137 10.38 4.97 13.44
CA MET A 137 9.04 4.70 12.93
C MET A 137 9.00 4.77 11.40
N SER A 138 8.12 3.99 10.84
CA SER A 138 7.95 3.93 9.39
C SER A 138 7.38 5.21 8.81
N GLN A 139 7.95 5.66 7.68
CA GLN A 139 7.37 6.75 6.90
C GLN A 139 5.95 6.44 6.38
N ASP A 140 5.53 5.17 6.42
CA ASP A 140 4.18 4.79 6.05
C ASP A 140 3.13 5.55 6.86
N LEU A 141 3.37 5.74 8.17
CA LEU A 141 2.45 6.46 9.06
C LEU A 141 2.22 7.90 8.59
N PHE A 142 3.31 8.62 8.31
CA PHE A 142 3.23 9.98 7.80
C PHE A 142 2.56 10.03 6.41
N SER A 143 2.91 9.11 5.51
CA SER A 143 2.32 9.07 4.17
C SER A 143 0.82 8.79 4.21
N LEU A 144 0.39 7.91 5.12
CA LEU A 144 -1.03 7.59 5.30
C LEU A 144 -1.83 8.79 5.82
N SER A 145 -1.23 9.66 6.63
CA SER A 145 -1.89 10.88 7.10
C SER A 145 -1.99 11.98 6.03
N HIS A 146 -1.17 11.93 4.97
CA HIS A 146 -1.07 12.99 3.97
C HIS A 146 -1.48 12.57 2.55
N THR A 147 -1.84 11.31 2.33
CA THR A 147 -2.23 10.82 1.00
C THR A 147 -3.69 10.38 1.02
N PRO A 148 -4.60 11.06 0.29
CA PRO A 148 -6.02 10.74 0.30
C PRO A 148 -6.33 9.50 -0.58
N ILE A 149 -5.99 8.32 -0.06
CA ILE A 149 -6.14 7.02 -0.70
C ILE A 149 -6.68 6.00 0.32
N ILE A 150 -7.51 5.07 -0.12
CA ILE A 150 -7.89 3.90 0.71
C ILE A 150 -6.74 2.91 0.69
N VAL A 151 -6.24 2.53 1.86
CA VAL A 151 -5.27 1.45 2.01
C VAL A 151 -5.92 0.27 2.71
N VAL A 152 -6.00 -0.86 2.02
CA VAL A 152 -6.52 -2.13 2.54
C VAL A 152 -5.34 -3.00 2.96
N CYS A 153 -5.32 -3.46 4.21
CA CYS A 153 -4.21 -4.26 4.73
C CYS A 153 -4.65 -5.20 5.86
N SER A 154 -3.80 -6.17 6.19
CA SER A 154 -3.99 -7.04 7.36
C SER A 154 -3.37 -6.44 8.65
N GLY A 155 -3.41 -5.12 8.79
CA GLY A 155 -2.86 -4.41 9.95
C GLY A 155 -1.39 -4.05 9.80
N VAL A 156 -0.68 -3.97 10.93
CA VAL A 156 0.76 -3.68 10.96
C VAL A 156 1.59 -4.95 10.88
N LYS A 157 2.81 -4.84 10.37
CA LYS A 157 3.75 -5.96 10.31
C LYS A 157 4.07 -6.47 11.71
N SER A 158 4.13 -7.78 11.88
CA SER A 158 4.14 -8.48 13.17
C SER A 158 5.32 -8.16 14.12
N PHE A 159 6.43 -7.67 13.59
CA PHE A 159 7.61 -7.27 14.38
C PHE A 159 7.52 -5.87 14.98
N LEU A 160 6.48 -5.10 14.65
CA LEU A 160 6.28 -3.73 15.11
C LEU A 160 5.60 -3.67 16.49
N ASP A 161 5.65 -2.51 17.12
CA ASP A 161 4.90 -2.19 18.33
C ASP A 161 3.48 -1.75 17.93
N VAL A 162 2.52 -2.64 18.17
CA VAL A 162 1.13 -2.45 17.71
C VAL A 162 0.44 -1.33 18.48
N GLU A 163 0.61 -1.29 19.80
CA GLU A 163 -0.01 -0.27 20.66
C GLU A 163 0.46 1.13 20.26
N LYS A 164 1.78 1.34 20.24
CA LYS A 164 2.36 2.62 19.80
C LYS A 164 2.01 2.97 18.36
N THR A 165 1.81 1.98 17.49
CA THR A 165 1.39 2.23 16.12
C THR A 165 -0.05 2.72 16.04
N ILE A 166 -0.96 2.16 16.84
CA ILE A 166 -2.35 2.61 16.93
C ILE A 166 -2.40 4.06 17.42
N GLU A 167 -1.68 4.37 18.51
CA GLU A 167 -1.57 5.74 19.06
C GLU A 167 -1.00 6.73 18.02
N ALA A 168 0.04 6.32 17.28
CA ALA A 168 0.62 7.16 16.23
C ALA A 168 -0.36 7.40 15.08
N LEU A 169 -1.16 6.39 14.69
CA LEU A 169 -2.21 6.54 13.67
C LEU A 169 -3.28 7.54 14.10
N GLU A 170 -3.72 7.47 15.36
CA GLU A 170 -4.67 8.42 15.95
C GLU A 170 -4.08 9.83 15.98
N THR A 171 -2.88 9.99 16.53
CA THR A 171 -2.17 11.27 16.58
C THR A 171 -2.02 11.93 15.21
N TYR A 172 -1.73 11.13 14.17
CA TYR A 172 -1.64 11.63 12.79
C TYR A 172 -3.00 11.81 12.09
N GLY A 173 -4.11 11.58 12.77
CA GLY A 173 -5.46 11.73 12.24
C GLY A 173 -5.79 10.73 11.11
N VAL A 174 -5.19 9.54 11.15
CA VAL A 174 -5.47 8.47 10.19
C VAL A 174 -6.75 7.75 10.60
N THR A 175 -7.82 7.88 9.82
CA THR A 175 -9.05 7.13 10.07
C THR A 175 -8.84 5.64 9.87
N THR A 176 -8.83 4.89 10.98
CA THR A 176 -8.67 3.43 10.98
C THR A 176 -10.03 2.77 11.23
N VAL A 177 -10.42 1.84 10.35
CA VAL A 177 -11.71 1.15 10.45
C VAL A 177 -11.55 -0.35 10.16
N GLY A 178 -12.32 -1.19 10.84
CA GLY A 178 -12.43 -2.61 10.56
C GLY A 178 -13.41 -2.89 9.42
N TYR A 179 -13.04 -3.78 8.51
CA TYR A 179 -13.97 -4.37 7.56
C TYR A 179 -14.27 -5.80 7.98
N LYS A 180 -15.50 -6.06 8.43
CA LYS A 180 -15.94 -7.35 8.99
C LYS A 180 -15.10 -7.85 10.17
N THR A 181 -14.46 -6.94 10.90
CA THR A 181 -13.72 -7.24 12.13
C THR A 181 -13.88 -6.10 13.12
N ASP A 182 -13.94 -6.43 14.40
CA ASP A 182 -13.98 -5.48 15.52
C ASP A 182 -12.57 -5.26 16.12
N PHE A 183 -11.58 -6.03 15.68
CA PHE A 183 -10.23 -6.00 16.22
C PHE A 183 -9.21 -5.57 15.17
N PHE A 184 -8.18 -4.87 15.61
CA PHE A 184 -7.04 -4.49 14.79
C PHE A 184 -6.19 -5.73 14.46
N PRO A 185 -6.02 -6.13 13.19
CA PRO A 185 -5.32 -7.37 12.87
C PRO A 185 -3.81 -7.24 13.00
N LEU A 186 -3.15 -8.36 13.28
CA LEU A 186 -1.72 -8.48 13.56
C LEU A 186 -0.96 -9.16 12.42
N PHE A 187 -1.22 -8.80 11.19
CA PHE A 187 -0.60 -9.32 9.97
C PHE A 187 -0.87 -10.81 9.72
N TYR A 188 -0.38 -11.70 10.59
CA TYR A 188 -0.60 -13.16 10.50
C TYR A 188 -1.75 -13.66 11.38
N SER A 189 -2.28 -12.82 12.25
CA SER A 189 -3.39 -13.16 13.14
C SER A 189 -4.54 -12.20 12.94
N SER A 190 -5.73 -12.74 12.71
CA SER A 190 -6.97 -11.97 12.63
C SER A 190 -7.49 -11.55 14.01
N SER A 191 -7.05 -12.22 15.08
CA SER A 191 -7.42 -11.89 16.45
C SER A 191 -6.34 -11.09 17.15
N SER A 192 -6.73 -10.05 17.86
CA SER A 192 -5.88 -9.26 18.74
C SER A 192 -6.68 -8.79 19.95
N LYS A 193 -5.98 -8.24 20.97
CA LYS A 193 -6.63 -7.57 22.11
C LYS A 193 -7.01 -6.11 21.83
N HIS A 194 -6.64 -5.57 20.67
CA HIS A 194 -6.82 -4.16 20.33
C HIS A 194 -8.14 -3.98 19.57
N GLU A 195 -9.15 -3.46 20.24
CA GLU A 195 -10.44 -3.17 19.62
C GLU A 195 -10.35 -1.97 18.68
N LEU A 196 -11.11 -2.00 17.61
CA LEU A 196 -11.29 -0.88 16.68
C LEU A 196 -12.52 -0.08 17.09
N GLN A 197 -12.40 1.24 17.13
CA GLN A 197 -13.52 2.13 17.46
C GLN A 197 -14.65 2.04 16.43
N TYR A 198 -14.33 1.74 15.18
CA TYR A 198 -15.28 1.73 14.08
C TYR A 198 -15.11 0.50 13.21
N ASN A 199 -16.22 -0.13 12.84
CA ASN A 199 -16.27 -1.22 11.88
C ASN A 199 -17.36 -1.04 10.84
N PHE A 200 -17.21 -1.70 9.71
CA PHE A 200 -18.18 -1.74 8.62
C PHE A 200 -18.32 -3.17 8.09
N LYS A 201 -19.56 -3.56 7.78
CA LYS A 201 -19.85 -4.89 7.25
C LYS A 201 -20.01 -4.90 5.72
N ASN A 202 -20.14 -3.74 5.10
CA ASN A 202 -20.30 -3.63 3.65
C ASN A 202 -19.39 -2.57 3.03
N THR A 203 -19.06 -2.76 1.79
CA THR A 203 -18.12 -1.94 1.00
C THR A 203 -18.71 -0.60 0.58
N GLU A 204 -20.04 -0.51 0.43
CA GLU A 204 -20.73 0.72 0.03
C GLU A 204 -20.58 1.81 1.10
N ARG A 205 -20.67 1.42 2.37
CA ARG A 205 -20.44 2.35 3.48
C ARG A 205 -18.99 2.80 3.58
N LEU A 206 -18.02 1.91 3.31
CA LEU A 206 -16.61 2.28 3.24
C LEU A 206 -16.34 3.27 2.09
N ALA A 207 -16.91 3.02 0.92
CA ALA A 207 -16.81 3.95 -0.20
C ALA A 207 -17.46 5.31 0.10
N SER A 208 -18.59 5.31 0.82
CA SER A 208 -19.25 6.53 1.28
C SER A 208 -18.40 7.29 2.31
N LEU A 209 -17.83 6.60 3.29
CA LEU A 209 -16.90 7.17 4.26
C LEU A 209 -15.72 7.86 3.56
N TYR A 210 -15.09 7.19 2.61
CA TYR A 210 -13.98 7.75 1.83
C TYR A 210 -14.40 9.03 1.09
N LYS A 211 -15.55 9.01 0.37
CA LYS A 211 -16.07 10.17 -0.34
C LYS A 211 -16.36 11.35 0.60
N ASN A 212 -16.91 11.08 1.78
CA ASN A 212 -17.21 12.10 2.77
C ASN A 212 -15.93 12.73 3.35
N ASN A 213 -14.92 11.90 3.67
CA ASN A 213 -13.64 12.38 4.19
C ASN A 213 -12.89 13.25 3.17
N ILE A 214 -12.84 12.84 1.89
CA ILE A 214 -12.21 13.67 0.85
C ILE A 214 -12.95 14.99 0.66
N LYS A 215 -14.28 14.98 0.56
CA LYS A 215 -15.08 16.18 0.25
C LYS A 215 -15.14 17.18 1.40
N LYS A 216 -15.20 16.71 2.65
CA LYS A 216 -15.46 17.56 3.82
C LYS A 216 -14.22 17.96 4.60
N ILE A 217 -13.18 17.11 4.60
CA ILE A 217 -12.01 17.28 5.47
C ILE A 217 -10.74 17.56 4.65
N GLY A 218 -10.79 17.40 3.32
CA GLY A 218 -9.65 17.58 2.42
C GLY A 218 -8.54 16.52 2.59
N ARG A 219 -8.75 15.54 3.46
CA ARG A 219 -7.84 14.42 3.73
C ARG A 219 -8.66 13.18 4.00
N ALA A 220 -8.42 12.10 3.27
CA ALA A 220 -9.10 10.84 3.52
C ALA A 220 -8.07 9.75 3.76
N HIS A 221 -8.16 9.13 4.91
CA HIS A 221 -7.39 7.94 5.25
C HIS A 221 -8.37 6.91 5.79
N VAL A 222 -8.78 5.99 4.93
CA VAL A 222 -9.56 4.82 5.34
C VAL A 222 -8.64 3.62 5.26
N ARG A 223 -8.39 3.00 6.38
CA ARG A 223 -7.73 1.71 6.46
C ARG A 223 -8.76 0.65 6.80
N THR A 224 -8.87 -0.34 5.98
CA THR A 224 -9.63 -1.55 6.28
C THR A 224 -8.65 -2.70 6.35
N PRO A 225 -8.46 -3.31 7.51
CA PRO A 225 -7.95 -4.66 7.56
C PRO A 225 -8.95 -5.57 6.87
N VAL A 226 -8.52 -6.24 5.82
CA VAL A 226 -9.27 -7.34 5.22
C VAL A 226 -8.64 -8.61 5.74
N THR A 227 -9.36 -9.31 6.60
CA THR A 227 -9.05 -10.71 6.90
C THR A 227 -9.56 -11.54 5.73
N ALA A 228 -8.63 -12.23 5.07
CA ALA A 228 -8.94 -13.28 4.11
C ALA A 228 -9.51 -14.50 4.82
#